data_b6da668b068b91b48085541627f4d230
#
_entry.id   b6da668b068b91b48085541627f4d230
#
_cell.length_a   1.000
_cell.length_b   1.000
_cell.length_c   1.000
_cell.angle_alpha   90.00
_cell.angle_beta   90.00
_cell.angle_gamma   90.00
#
_symmetry.space_group_name_H-M   'P 1'
#
loop_
_entity.id
_entity.type
_entity.pdbx_description
1 polymer ?
#
loop_
_entity_poly.entity_id
_entity_poly.type
_entity_poly.pdbx_seq_one_letter_code
_entity_poly.pdbx_strand_id
1 'polypeptide(L)'
;GSEMCIRDRITDDGILSDFIKEENDMFNSGAYSYVDLLTSAADYSWRRSEVLNNNMSNVDTPGYKRQELSFESVLSDAVERAGSSSRNLTQTVRNIDYNCVRPTIYTDNANLSYRLDGNNVDIDTEQVELASNQLYYNGVIDGINQNFSRIRTALTTT
;
A
#
# COMPACT_ATOMS: atom_id res chain seq x y z
N GLY A 1 -22.56 8.75 -34.12
CA GLY A 1 -22.84 9.69 -33.07
C GLY A 1 -21.59 9.94 -32.29
N SER A 2 -20.99 11.10 -32.54
CA SER A 2 -19.76 11.54 -31.88
C SER A 2 -20.11 12.13 -30.51
N GLU A 3 -19.76 11.44 -29.44
CA GLU A 3 -19.67 12.06 -28.12
C GLU A 3 -18.41 12.93 -28.11
N MET A 4 -18.58 14.16 -28.43
CA MET A 4 -17.57 15.20 -28.35
C MET A 4 -17.46 15.59 -26.87
N CYS A 5 -16.34 15.21 -26.24
CA CYS A 5 -16.02 15.55 -24.86
C CYS A 5 -16.13 17.05 -24.63
N ILE A 6 -16.92 17.44 -23.63
CA ILE A 6 -17.14 18.82 -23.15
C ILE A 6 -15.81 19.44 -22.60
N ARG A 7 -14.67 18.88 -22.90
CA ARG A 7 -13.36 19.27 -22.37
C ARG A 7 -12.66 20.40 -23.15
N ASP A 8 -13.16 20.75 -24.33
CA ASP A 8 -12.44 21.65 -25.23
C ASP A 8 -12.99 23.08 -25.29
N ARG A 9 -13.80 23.50 -24.32
CA ARG A 9 -14.40 24.83 -24.35
C ARG A 9 -14.10 25.73 -23.14
N ILE A 10 -13.12 25.39 -22.29
CA ILE A 10 -12.69 26.23 -21.16
C ILE A 10 -11.15 26.36 -21.18
N THR A 11 -10.60 26.86 -22.25
CA THR A 11 -9.15 27.09 -22.39
C THR A 11 -8.87 28.52 -22.90
N ASP A 12 -9.57 29.49 -22.33
CA ASP A 12 -9.23 30.90 -22.66
C ASP A 12 -8.95 31.79 -21.44
N ASP A 13 -8.63 31.17 -20.28
CA ASP A 13 -8.11 31.93 -19.16
C ASP A 13 -6.79 31.29 -18.67
N GLY A 14 -5.68 31.86 -19.08
CA GLY A 14 -4.34 31.47 -18.64
C GLY A 14 -4.19 31.43 -17.11
N ILE A 15 -5.02 32.17 -16.40
CA ILE A 15 -5.09 32.20 -14.93
C ILE A 15 -5.62 30.87 -14.36
N LEU A 16 -6.59 30.24 -15.02
CA LEU A 16 -7.16 28.97 -14.57
C LEU A 16 -6.20 27.81 -14.81
N SER A 17 -5.44 27.84 -15.91
CA SER A 17 -4.42 26.82 -16.22
C SER A 17 -3.23 26.90 -15.26
N ASP A 18 -2.85 28.10 -14.86
CA ASP A 18 -1.78 28.33 -13.87
C ASP A 18 -2.24 27.93 -12.46
N PHE A 19 -3.50 28.20 -12.10
CA PHE A 19 -4.08 27.76 -10.82
C PHE A 19 -4.19 26.25 -10.71
N ILE A 20 -4.64 25.58 -11.76
CA ILE A 20 -4.70 24.10 -11.83
C ILE A 20 -3.29 23.50 -11.82
N LYS A 21 -2.33 24.17 -12.39
CA LYS A 21 -0.94 23.73 -12.41
C LYS A 21 -0.27 23.90 -11.04
N GLU A 22 -0.50 25.02 -10.36
CA GLU A 22 -0.04 25.23 -8.98
C GLU A 22 -0.71 24.26 -8.00
N GLU A 23 -2.01 23.97 -8.15
CA GLU A 23 -2.72 22.97 -7.35
C GLU A 23 -2.15 21.57 -7.60
N ASN A 24 -1.92 21.18 -8.84
CA ASN A 24 -1.29 19.91 -9.19
C ASN A 24 0.19 19.84 -8.72
N ASP A 25 0.93 20.94 -8.76
CA ASP A 25 2.31 21.00 -8.26
C ASP A 25 2.37 20.93 -6.73
N MET A 26 1.38 21.47 -6.03
CA MET A 26 1.26 21.37 -4.57
C MET A 26 0.86 19.96 -4.12
N PHE A 27 -0.04 19.29 -4.84
CA PHE A 27 -0.38 17.87 -4.60
C PHE A 27 0.72 16.91 -5.06
N ASN A 28 1.51 17.30 -6.05
CA ASN A 28 2.67 16.54 -6.53
C ASN A 28 3.97 16.90 -5.78
N SER A 29 3.88 17.69 -4.73
CA SER A 29 5.02 17.94 -3.84
C SER A 29 5.37 16.61 -3.14
N GLY A 30 6.65 16.23 -3.11
CA GLY A 30 7.12 14.97 -2.51
C GLY A 30 6.78 14.78 -1.01
N ALA A 31 6.04 15.73 -0.41
CA ALA A 31 5.53 15.64 0.95
C ALA A 31 4.40 14.60 1.09
N TYR A 32 3.55 14.44 0.06
CA TYR A 32 2.43 13.49 0.10
C TYR A 32 2.81 12.10 -0.41
N SER A 33 3.77 11.97 -1.32
CA SER A 33 4.18 10.66 -1.85
C SER A 33 4.68 9.69 -0.78
N TYR A 34 5.26 10.21 0.31
CA TYR A 34 5.64 9.39 1.44
C TYR A 34 4.43 8.96 2.28
N VAL A 35 3.42 9.82 2.40
CA VAL A 35 2.14 9.48 3.06
C VAL A 35 1.39 8.42 2.25
N ASP A 36 1.39 8.52 0.91
CA ASP A 36 0.77 7.53 0.03
C ASP A 36 1.43 6.16 0.16
N LEU A 37 2.76 6.12 0.27
CA LEU A 37 3.50 4.88 0.55
C LEU A 37 3.09 4.27 1.90
N LEU A 38 3.05 5.09 2.96
CA LEU A 38 2.64 4.64 4.28
C LEU A 38 1.17 4.18 4.30
N THR A 39 0.29 4.86 3.58
CA THR A 39 -1.12 4.45 3.44
C THR A 39 -1.23 3.09 2.76
N SER A 40 -0.49 2.87 1.67
CA SER A 40 -0.43 1.57 1.01
C SER A 40 0.11 0.46 1.92
N ALA A 41 1.08 0.78 2.78
CA ALA A 41 1.60 -0.16 3.78
C ALA A 41 0.58 -0.46 4.89
N ALA A 42 -0.22 0.53 5.30
CA ALA A 42 -1.31 0.34 6.26
C ALA A 42 -2.42 -0.55 5.68
N ASP A 43 -2.84 -0.31 4.44
CA ASP A 43 -3.82 -1.12 3.73
C ASP A 43 -3.36 -2.57 3.56
N TYR A 44 -2.06 -2.76 3.25
CA TYR A 44 -1.47 -4.09 3.21
C TYR A 44 -1.55 -4.79 4.57
N SER A 45 -1.13 -4.12 5.63
CA SER A 45 -1.15 -4.68 6.98
C SER A 45 -2.56 -5.04 7.44
N TRP A 46 -3.56 -4.20 7.09
CA TRP A 46 -4.96 -4.50 7.33
C TRP A 46 -5.40 -5.79 6.62
N ARG A 47 -5.13 -5.90 5.31
CA ARG A 47 -5.47 -7.11 4.53
C ARG A 47 -4.73 -8.34 5.02
N ARG A 48 -3.46 -8.19 5.47
CA ARG A 48 -2.72 -9.28 6.08
C ARG A 48 -3.38 -9.78 7.35
N SER A 49 -3.87 -8.88 8.22
CA SER A 49 -4.63 -9.27 9.40
C SER A 49 -5.89 -10.06 9.06
N GLU A 50 -6.59 -9.70 7.98
CA GLU A 50 -7.79 -10.41 7.51
C GLU A 50 -7.44 -11.84 7.05
N VAL A 51 -6.35 -12.01 6.30
CA VAL A 51 -5.87 -13.33 5.85
C VAL A 51 -5.42 -14.20 7.03
N LEU A 52 -4.65 -13.65 7.98
CA LEU A 52 -4.21 -14.37 9.18
C LEU A 52 -5.40 -14.82 10.05
N ASN A 53 -6.40 -13.94 10.25
CA ASN A 53 -7.62 -14.30 10.96
C ASN A 53 -8.41 -15.39 10.23
N ASN A 54 -8.45 -15.35 8.90
CA ASN A 54 -9.11 -16.38 8.10
C ASN A 54 -8.38 -17.73 8.22
N ASN A 55 -7.05 -17.74 8.19
CA ASN A 55 -6.26 -18.94 8.42
C ASN A 55 -6.54 -19.54 9.80
N MET A 56 -6.51 -18.71 10.86
CA MET A 56 -6.79 -19.15 12.24
C MET A 56 -8.22 -19.71 12.37
N SER A 57 -9.20 -19.08 11.74
CA SER A 57 -10.60 -19.56 11.79
C SER A 57 -10.78 -20.92 11.12
N ASN A 58 -9.88 -21.28 10.20
CA ASN A 58 -9.93 -22.53 9.43
C ASN A 58 -8.89 -23.56 9.88
N VAL A 59 -8.29 -23.39 11.07
CA VAL A 59 -7.26 -24.31 11.58
C VAL A 59 -7.78 -25.75 11.73
N ASP A 60 -9.05 -25.92 12.04
CA ASP A 60 -9.69 -27.25 12.20
C ASP A 60 -10.47 -27.71 10.95
N THR A 61 -10.41 -26.96 9.85
CA THR A 61 -11.06 -27.33 8.59
C THR A 61 -10.17 -28.32 7.83
N PRO A 62 -10.61 -29.57 7.61
CA PRO A 62 -9.82 -30.55 6.88
C PRO A 62 -9.53 -30.10 5.45
N GLY A 63 -8.29 -30.29 4.99
CA GLY A 63 -7.85 -29.94 3.64
C GLY A 63 -7.71 -28.45 3.36
N TYR A 64 -7.92 -27.58 4.36
CA TYR A 64 -7.67 -26.14 4.19
C TYR A 64 -6.18 -25.87 3.94
N LYS A 65 -5.91 -24.93 3.06
CA LYS A 65 -4.56 -24.49 2.74
C LYS A 65 -4.35 -23.06 3.18
N ARG A 66 -3.26 -22.82 3.91
CA ARG A 66 -2.82 -21.53 4.38
C ARG A 66 -2.78 -20.51 3.24
N GLN A 67 -3.34 -19.37 3.47
CA GLN A 67 -3.25 -18.24 2.56
C GLN A 67 -2.22 -17.24 3.07
N GLU A 68 -1.50 -16.62 2.15
CA GLU A 68 -0.52 -15.60 2.46
C GLU A 68 -0.65 -14.43 1.48
N LEU A 69 -0.17 -13.26 1.91
CA LEU A 69 -0.24 -12.03 1.13
C LEU A 69 1.15 -11.63 0.66
N SER A 70 1.35 -11.49 -0.63
CA SER A 70 2.58 -10.98 -1.22
C SER A 70 2.46 -9.48 -1.46
N PHE A 71 3.16 -8.68 -0.67
CA PHE A 71 3.28 -7.23 -0.85
C PHE A 71 4.73 -6.80 -1.07
N GLU A 72 5.64 -7.39 -0.34
CA GLU A 72 7.06 -7.03 -0.40
C GLU A 72 7.64 -7.21 -1.79
N SER A 73 7.28 -8.30 -2.47
CA SER A 73 7.69 -8.53 -3.85
C SER A 73 7.09 -7.50 -4.81
N VAL A 74 5.80 -7.20 -4.67
CA VAL A 74 5.11 -6.21 -5.52
C VAL A 74 5.67 -4.81 -5.31
N LEU A 75 5.95 -4.44 -4.03
CA LEU A 75 6.58 -3.17 -3.71
C LEU A 75 8.03 -3.10 -4.22
N SER A 76 8.80 -4.17 -4.06
CA SER A 76 10.17 -4.25 -4.57
C SER A 76 10.21 -4.05 -6.09
N ASP A 77 9.33 -4.74 -6.82
CA ASP A 77 9.19 -4.59 -8.27
C ASP A 77 8.76 -3.18 -8.69
N ALA A 78 7.90 -2.54 -7.90
CA ALA A 78 7.46 -1.17 -8.16
C ALA A 78 8.60 -0.17 -7.93
N VAL A 79 9.37 -0.35 -6.85
CA VAL A 79 10.56 0.47 -6.53
C VAL A 79 11.63 0.29 -7.59
N GLU A 80 11.90 -0.94 -8.04
CA GLU A 80 12.89 -1.23 -9.08
C GLU A 80 12.51 -0.58 -10.40
N ARG A 81 11.25 -0.69 -10.82
CA ARG A 81 10.73 -0.02 -12.03
C ARG A 81 10.83 1.50 -11.95
N ALA A 82 10.48 2.09 -10.82
CA ALA A 82 10.59 3.52 -10.59
C ALA A 82 12.05 3.99 -10.45
N GLY A 83 12.90 3.17 -9.83
CA GLY A 83 14.32 3.46 -9.58
C GLY A 83 15.21 3.39 -10.80
N SER A 84 14.83 2.62 -11.82
CA SER A 84 15.60 2.53 -13.09
C SER A 84 15.72 3.89 -13.80
N SER A 85 14.81 4.83 -13.52
CA SER A 85 14.79 6.18 -14.12
C SER A 85 15.30 7.29 -13.17
N SER A 86 15.62 6.98 -11.91
CA SER A 86 15.93 8.02 -10.91
C SER A 86 17.13 7.68 -10.04
N ARG A 87 17.99 8.68 -9.80
CA ARG A 87 19.18 8.55 -8.92
C ARG A 87 18.92 8.84 -7.46
N ASN A 88 17.73 9.37 -7.13
CA ASN A 88 17.38 9.81 -5.77
C ASN A 88 16.16 9.04 -5.25
N LEU A 89 16.25 8.50 -4.04
CA LEU A 89 15.17 7.75 -3.39
C LEU A 89 13.84 8.55 -3.34
N THR A 90 13.91 9.84 -3.08
CA THR A 90 12.72 10.71 -3.06
C THR A 90 12.02 10.77 -4.42
N GLN A 91 12.78 10.84 -5.51
CA GLN A 91 12.21 10.81 -6.87
C GLN A 91 11.68 9.42 -7.23
N THR A 92 12.35 8.36 -6.78
CA THR A 92 11.88 6.99 -6.96
C THR A 92 10.51 6.80 -6.31
N VAL A 93 10.35 7.21 -5.04
CA VAL A 93 9.09 7.12 -4.30
C VAL A 93 7.97 7.94 -4.97
N ARG A 94 8.29 9.13 -5.51
CA ARG A 94 7.32 9.95 -6.27
C ARG A 94 6.85 9.32 -7.57
N ASN A 95 7.69 8.52 -8.20
CA ASN A 95 7.42 7.89 -9.49
C ASN A 95 6.71 6.52 -9.35
N ILE A 96 6.48 6.04 -8.13
CA ILE A 96 5.74 4.80 -7.89
C ILE A 96 4.26 5.06 -8.16
N ASP A 97 3.68 4.27 -9.05
CA ASP A 97 2.23 4.21 -9.21
C ASP A 97 1.62 3.28 -8.15
N TYR A 98 1.15 3.88 -7.06
CA TYR A 98 0.56 3.15 -5.92
C TYR A 98 -0.74 2.43 -6.29
N ASN A 99 -1.42 2.80 -7.38
CA ASN A 99 -2.60 2.07 -7.88
C ASN A 99 -2.24 0.68 -8.41
N CYS A 100 -0.99 0.50 -8.85
CA CYS A 100 -0.46 -0.78 -9.32
C CYS A 100 0.13 -1.64 -8.19
N VAL A 101 0.39 -1.06 -7.01
CA VAL A 101 0.92 -1.76 -5.84
C VAL A 101 -0.25 -2.36 -5.05
N ARG A 102 -0.81 -3.45 -5.57
CA ARG A 102 -1.90 -4.17 -4.90
C ARG A 102 -1.40 -5.49 -4.36
N PRO A 103 -1.64 -5.78 -3.07
CA PRO A 103 -1.29 -7.06 -2.49
C PRO A 103 -2.08 -8.19 -3.18
N THR A 104 -1.40 -9.28 -3.48
CA THR A 104 -2.00 -10.47 -4.08
C THR A 104 -2.01 -11.60 -3.05
N ILE A 105 -3.18 -12.20 -2.85
CA ILE A 105 -3.34 -13.38 -1.99
C ILE A 105 -2.91 -14.60 -2.81
N TYR A 106 -2.04 -15.41 -2.25
CA TYR A 106 -1.68 -16.71 -2.81
C TYR A 106 -1.89 -17.80 -1.77
N THR A 107 -2.23 -19.00 -2.27
CA THR A 107 -2.42 -20.17 -1.42
C THR A 107 -1.12 -20.94 -1.36
N ASP A 108 -0.65 -21.22 -0.15
CA ASP A 108 0.51 -22.10 0.04
C ASP A 108 0.14 -23.53 -0.30
N ASN A 109 0.56 -23.96 -1.50
CA ASN A 109 0.39 -25.32 -1.99
C ASN A 109 1.56 -26.25 -1.57
N ALA A 110 2.43 -25.83 -0.66
CA ALA A 110 3.45 -26.71 -0.14
C ALA A 110 2.79 -27.98 0.43
N ASN A 111 3.26 -29.14 -0.04
CA ASN A 111 2.78 -30.44 0.43
C ASN A 111 3.20 -30.78 1.86
N LEU A 112 3.75 -29.82 2.59
CA LEU A 112 4.17 -29.92 3.97
C LEU A 112 2.96 -29.76 4.90
N SER A 113 2.08 -30.75 4.89
CA SER A 113 1.10 -30.91 5.96
C SER A 113 1.64 -31.89 6.97
N TYR A 114 1.94 -31.43 8.17
CA TYR A 114 2.26 -32.34 9.28
C TYR A 114 1.00 -32.89 9.97
N ARG A 115 -0.18 -32.45 9.52
CA ARG A 115 -1.47 -32.97 9.96
C ARG A 115 -1.99 -34.02 8.97
N LEU A 116 -2.58 -35.08 9.49
CA LEU A 116 -3.16 -36.16 8.68
C LEU A 116 -4.39 -35.73 7.87
N ASP A 117 -5.02 -34.62 8.25
CA ASP A 117 -6.18 -34.04 7.61
C ASP A 117 -5.83 -33.15 6.39
N GLY A 118 -4.53 -33.00 6.08
CA GLY A 118 -4.07 -32.20 4.93
C GLY A 118 -4.09 -30.68 5.14
N ASN A 119 -4.46 -30.21 6.33
CA ASN A 119 -4.35 -28.78 6.70
C ASN A 119 -2.88 -28.43 7.00
N ASN A 120 -2.42 -27.26 6.54
CA ASN A 120 -1.07 -26.75 6.76
C ASN A 120 -1.01 -25.46 7.60
N VAL A 121 -2.12 -25.09 8.25
CA VAL A 121 -2.17 -23.94 9.17
C VAL A 121 -1.64 -24.32 10.53
N ASP A 122 -0.67 -23.54 11.02
CA ASP A 122 -0.14 -23.62 12.39
C ASP A 122 -0.62 -22.42 13.19
N ILE A 123 -1.49 -22.67 14.18
CA ILE A 123 -2.11 -21.60 14.98
C ILE A 123 -1.10 -20.78 15.77
N ASP A 124 -0.04 -21.40 16.27
CA ASP A 124 0.98 -20.71 17.06
C ASP A 124 1.77 -19.74 16.16
N THR A 125 2.10 -20.18 14.97
CA THR A 125 2.76 -19.34 13.96
C THR A 125 1.86 -18.18 13.51
N GLU A 126 0.59 -18.45 13.21
CA GLU A 126 -0.35 -17.41 12.78
C GLU A 126 -0.59 -16.35 13.86
N GLN A 127 -0.64 -16.75 15.15
CA GLN A 127 -0.79 -15.80 16.26
C GLN A 127 0.43 -14.89 16.42
N VAL A 128 1.63 -15.43 16.29
CA VAL A 128 2.87 -14.63 16.32
C VAL A 128 2.93 -13.67 15.15
N GLU A 129 2.57 -14.13 13.96
CA GLU A 129 2.52 -13.27 12.78
C GLU A 129 1.45 -12.17 12.90
N LEU A 130 0.28 -12.48 13.48
CA LEU A 130 -0.76 -11.49 13.75
C LEU A 130 -0.28 -10.42 14.74
N ALA A 131 0.36 -10.84 15.83
CA ALA A 131 0.92 -9.90 16.82
C ALA A 131 2.00 -8.99 16.20
N SER A 132 2.91 -9.59 15.41
CA SER A 132 3.94 -8.85 14.68
C SER A 132 3.32 -7.85 13.69
N ASN A 133 2.29 -8.27 12.96
CA ASN A 133 1.58 -7.42 12.00
C ASN A 133 0.85 -6.25 12.69
N GLN A 134 0.29 -6.45 13.89
CA GLN A 134 -0.32 -5.38 14.67
C GLN A 134 0.70 -4.33 15.11
N LEU A 135 1.90 -4.77 15.53
CA LEU A 135 2.99 -3.84 15.87
C LEU A 135 3.43 -3.03 14.63
N TYR A 136 3.55 -3.71 13.50
CA TYR A 136 3.87 -3.06 12.23
C TYR A 136 2.82 -2.01 11.84
N TYR A 137 1.53 -2.38 11.89
CA TYR A 137 0.42 -1.46 11.59
C TYR A 137 0.46 -0.21 12.48
N ASN A 138 0.63 -0.40 13.79
CA ASN A 138 0.72 0.73 14.73
C ASN A 138 1.89 1.65 14.39
N GLY A 139 3.06 1.09 14.07
CA GLY A 139 4.23 1.86 13.65
C GLY A 139 4.00 2.66 12.37
N VAL A 140 3.29 2.09 11.40
CA VAL A 140 2.92 2.78 10.15
C VAL A 140 1.94 3.94 10.44
N ILE A 141 0.92 3.73 11.27
CA ILE A 141 -0.03 4.77 11.67
C ILE A 141 0.67 5.90 12.42
N ASP A 142 1.61 5.58 13.32
CA ASP A 142 2.42 6.58 14.01
C ASP A 142 3.29 7.37 13.01
N GLY A 143 3.85 6.71 12.00
CA GLY A 143 4.58 7.35 10.92
C GLY A 143 3.72 8.34 10.13
N ILE A 144 2.48 7.98 9.80
CA ILE A 144 1.51 8.86 9.13
C ILE A 144 1.22 10.08 10.01
N ASN A 145 0.89 9.87 11.28
CA ASN A 145 0.58 10.94 12.23
C ASN A 145 1.76 11.92 12.39
N GLN A 146 2.99 11.41 12.45
CA GLN A 146 4.19 12.25 12.53
C GLN A 146 4.37 13.09 11.27
N ASN A 147 4.10 12.56 10.08
CA ASN A 147 4.19 13.32 8.84
C ASN A 147 3.16 14.44 8.80
N PHE A 148 1.89 14.16 9.16
CA PHE A 148 0.89 15.22 9.27
C PHE A 148 1.23 16.28 10.33
N SER A 149 1.81 15.86 11.45
CA SER A 149 2.29 16.81 12.48
C SER A 149 3.39 17.73 11.95
N ARG A 150 4.35 17.20 11.17
CA ARG A 150 5.40 17.99 10.52
C ARG A 150 4.83 19.00 9.53
N ILE A 151 3.91 18.57 8.68
CA ILE A 151 3.24 19.45 7.70
C ILE A 151 2.47 20.55 8.44
N ARG A 152 1.72 20.21 9.49
CA ARG A 152 0.99 21.15 10.31
C ARG A 152 1.92 22.19 10.96
N THR A 153 3.06 21.75 11.52
CA THR A 153 4.03 22.65 12.13
C THR A 153 4.62 23.59 11.09
N ALA A 154 4.95 23.11 9.90
CA ALA A 154 5.46 23.96 8.82
C ALA A 154 4.46 25.05 8.40
N LEU A 155 3.16 24.73 8.38
CA LEU A 155 2.09 25.69 8.04
C LEU A 155 1.80 26.69 9.16
N THR A 156 2.08 26.36 10.42
CA THR A 156 1.82 27.26 11.56
C THR A 156 3.00 28.15 11.94
N THR A 157 4.16 27.93 11.35
CA THR A 157 5.39 28.72 11.65
C THR A 157 5.54 29.97 10.75
N THR A 158 4.53 30.25 9.92
CA THR A 158 4.39 31.48 9.13
C THR A 158 3.43 32.43 9.83
#